data_b41c3701d9cb02185992cfb01288d1da
#
_entry.id   b41c3701d9cb02185992cfb01288d1da
#
_cell.length_a   1.000
_cell.length_b   1.000
_cell.length_c   1.000
_cell.angle_alpha   90.00
_cell.angle_beta   90.00
_cell.angle_gamma   90.00
#
_symmetry.space_group_name_H-M   'P 1'
#
loop_
_entity.id
_entity.type
_entity.pdbx_description
1 polymer ?
#
loop_
_entity_poly.entity_id
_entity_poly.type
_entity_poly.pdbx_seq_one_letter_code
_entity_poly.pdbx_strand_id
1 'polypeptide(L)'
;MHPKVLIIMTTPYSKSDSSRTLDAYFHFWEKDRVAQVFSRNWLPNKGHCEQMYQITDSALLRKWLHQSDSVGKIYHYDEMSDTDGNKVLSDNSTVGFGYKLGAKHLPIIEILRGMLWRKKYWCTENFLKWLDGYKPECIVYNFSNHLFTQQIALFVAKRFNIPIVAVIGDDYYFNDRFSLSPAYLYFRYKFKKLTEQVLSGNCSAVYCSDKIRDKYNNFFGINGKTV
;
A
#
# COMPACT_ATOMS: atom_id res chain seq x y z
N MET A 1 -14.35 8.69 20.22
CA MET A 1 -13.45 9.26 19.20
C MET A 1 -12.57 8.12 18.70
N HIS A 2 -12.60 7.83 17.41
CA HIS A 2 -11.79 6.77 16.80
C HIS A 2 -10.31 7.19 16.66
N PRO A 3 -9.35 6.27 16.65
CA PRO A 3 -7.95 6.60 16.39
C PRO A 3 -7.75 7.12 14.96
N LYS A 4 -6.70 7.92 14.73
CA LYS A 4 -6.31 8.33 13.39
C LYS A 4 -5.64 7.17 12.65
N VAL A 5 -6.26 6.69 11.58
CA VAL A 5 -5.82 5.55 10.79
C VAL A 5 -5.18 5.99 9.49
N LEU A 6 -3.99 5.44 9.20
CA LEU A 6 -3.38 5.54 7.89
C LEU A 6 -3.55 4.22 7.13
N ILE A 7 -4.33 4.24 6.06
CA ILE A 7 -4.50 3.09 5.16
C ILE A 7 -3.35 3.06 4.17
N ILE A 8 -2.71 1.91 4.01
CA ILE A 8 -1.65 1.70 3.02
C ILE A 8 -2.08 0.58 2.07
N MET A 9 -2.31 0.94 0.81
CA MET A 9 -2.68 0.02 -0.26
C MET A 9 -2.26 0.55 -1.63
N THR A 10 -2.36 -0.28 -2.67
CA THR A 10 -1.95 0.12 -4.02
C THR A 10 -3.00 0.93 -4.76
N THR A 11 -4.29 0.63 -4.55
CA THR A 11 -5.43 1.30 -5.19
C THR A 11 -5.99 2.39 -4.30
N PRO A 12 -6.39 3.55 -4.84
CA PRO A 12 -7.14 4.52 -4.05
C PRO A 12 -8.54 3.97 -3.75
N TYR A 13 -9.20 4.58 -2.78
CA TYR A 13 -10.61 4.34 -2.55
C TYR A 13 -11.42 4.58 -3.83
N SER A 14 -12.35 3.66 -4.11
CA SER A 14 -13.28 3.73 -5.23
C SER A 14 -14.61 3.09 -4.86
N LYS A 15 -15.73 3.71 -5.24
CA LYS A 15 -17.08 3.21 -4.98
C LYS A 15 -17.41 1.92 -5.75
N SER A 16 -16.78 1.71 -6.89
CA SER A 16 -17.08 0.61 -7.82
C SER A 16 -16.21 -0.64 -7.64
N ASP A 17 -15.16 -0.58 -6.83
CA ASP A 17 -14.13 -1.62 -6.77
C ASP A 17 -14.01 -2.25 -5.38
N SER A 18 -13.00 -3.08 -5.17
CA SER A 18 -12.66 -3.82 -3.94
C SER A 18 -12.59 -2.95 -2.66
N SER A 19 -12.73 -1.64 -2.79
CA SER A 19 -12.81 -0.68 -1.69
C SER A 19 -14.09 -0.75 -0.86
N ARG A 20 -15.10 -1.54 -1.27
CA ARG A 20 -16.33 -1.78 -0.47
C ARG A 20 -16.02 -2.31 0.93
N THR A 21 -14.94 -3.07 1.05
CA THR A 21 -14.46 -3.56 2.34
C THR A 21 -14.01 -2.40 3.25
N LEU A 22 -13.40 -1.36 2.67
CA LEU A 22 -13.04 -0.16 3.43
C LEU A 22 -14.27 0.61 3.91
N ASP A 23 -15.36 0.65 3.11
CA ASP A 23 -16.63 1.24 3.52
C ASP A 23 -17.20 0.52 4.75
N ALA A 24 -17.16 -0.81 4.74
CA ALA A 24 -17.63 -1.59 5.88
C ALA A 24 -16.80 -1.34 7.15
N TYR A 25 -15.48 -1.20 7.02
CA TYR A 25 -14.60 -0.98 8.16
C TYR A 25 -14.68 0.44 8.73
N PHE A 26 -14.87 1.46 7.87
CA PHE A 26 -14.78 2.86 8.26
C PHE A 26 -16.09 3.62 8.18
N HIS A 27 -17.23 2.92 8.01
CA HIS A 27 -18.55 3.54 7.85
C HIS A 27 -18.92 4.51 8.98
N PHE A 28 -18.53 4.20 10.21
CA PHE A 28 -18.84 5.01 11.39
C PHE A 28 -17.68 5.92 11.85
N TRP A 29 -16.61 6.01 11.04
CA TRP A 29 -15.46 6.82 11.40
C TRP A 29 -15.60 8.24 10.88
N GLU A 30 -15.09 9.18 11.64
CA GLU A 30 -14.97 10.56 11.19
C GLU A 30 -13.94 10.65 10.06
N LYS A 31 -14.23 11.42 9.00
CA LYS A 31 -13.39 11.49 7.80
C LYS A 31 -11.98 12.00 8.08
N ASP A 32 -11.84 12.94 9.03
CA ASP A 32 -10.56 13.49 9.46
C ASP A 32 -9.69 12.47 10.22
N ARG A 33 -10.29 11.33 10.59
CA ARG A 33 -9.61 10.22 11.25
C ARG A 33 -9.10 9.14 10.30
N VAL A 34 -9.34 9.29 8.99
CA VAL A 34 -8.93 8.32 7.99
C VAL A 34 -8.16 9.01 6.87
N ALA A 35 -6.93 8.57 6.63
CA ALA A 35 -6.11 9.00 5.51
C ALA A 35 -5.56 7.78 4.77
N GLN A 36 -5.20 7.95 3.50
CA GLN A 36 -4.71 6.85 2.67
C GLN A 36 -3.43 7.20 1.92
N VAL A 37 -2.49 6.24 1.84
CA VAL A 37 -1.38 6.24 0.88
C VAL A 37 -1.67 5.21 -0.20
N PHE A 38 -1.56 5.61 -1.46
CA PHE A 38 -1.78 4.72 -2.60
C PHE A 38 -0.80 4.96 -3.75
N SER A 39 -0.71 4.00 -4.69
CA SER A 39 0.32 4.04 -5.74
C SER A 39 -0.21 4.01 -7.18
N ARG A 40 -1.46 3.63 -7.41
CA ARG A 40 -2.03 3.62 -8.75
C ARG A 40 -2.24 5.03 -9.28
N ASN A 41 -2.05 5.21 -10.61
CA ASN A 41 -2.28 6.49 -11.28
C ASN A 41 -3.78 6.69 -11.59
N TRP A 42 -4.58 6.65 -10.54
CA TRP A 42 -6.03 6.83 -10.59
C TRP A 42 -6.44 8.04 -9.77
N LEU A 43 -7.50 8.70 -10.21
CA LEU A 43 -8.14 9.73 -9.41
C LEU A 43 -8.94 9.05 -8.29
N PRO A 44 -8.71 9.39 -7.01
CA PRO A 44 -9.48 8.82 -5.92
C PRO A 44 -10.93 9.32 -5.93
N ASN A 45 -11.86 8.46 -5.50
CA ASN A 45 -13.25 8.85 -5.27
C ASN A 45 -13.44 9.39 -3.84
N LYS A 46 -14.46 10.23 -3.67
CA LYS A 46 -14.91 10.66 -2.35
C LYS A 46 -15.44 9.47 -1.55
N GLY A 47 -14.92 9.30 -0.34
CA GLY A 47 -15.25 8.20 0.56
C GLY A 47 -15.02 8.60 2.01
N HIS A 48 -14.40 7.72 2.78
CA HIS A 48 -14.15 7.90 4.22
C HIS A 48 -12.86 8.66 4.54
N CYS A 49 -12.01 8.95 3.55
CA CYS A 49 -10.76 9.67 3.75
C CYS A 49 -10.94 11.16 3.50
N GLU A 50 -10.50 12.01 4.42
CA GLU A 50 -10.43 13.45 4.20
C GLU A 50 -9.29 13.81 3.26
N GLN A 51 -8.18 13.08 3.34
CA GLN A 51 -7.00 13.30 2.52
C GLN A 51 -6.32 12.01 2.10
N MET A 52 -5.73 12.02 0.91
CA MET A 52 -4.98 10.90 0.37
C MET A 52 -3.64 11.35 -0.20
N TYR A 53 -2.62 10.52 -0.06
CA TYR A 53 -1.29 10.75 -0.61
C TYR A 53 -0.98 9.73 -1.69
N GLN A 54 -0.76 10.19 -2.91
CA GLN A 54 -0.43 9.37 -4.07
C GLN A 54 1.07 9.36 -4.33
N ILE A 55 1.68 8.17 -4.49
CA ILE A 55 3.05 8.01 -4.98
C ILE A 55 2.99 7.04 -6.17
N THR A 56 3.30 7.50 -7.38
CA THR A 56 3.23 6.66 -8.58
C THR A 56 4.60 6.19 -9.07
N ASP A 57 4.63 5.05 -9.76
CA ASP A 57 5.86 4.55 -10.42
C ASP A 57 6.42 5.59 -11.40
N SER A 58 5.55 6.32 -12.12
CA SER A 58 5.96 7.37 -13.06
C SER A 58 6.64 8.56 -12.37
N ALA A 59 6.12 9.00 -11.24
CA ALA A 59 6.73 10.08 -10.47
C ALA A 59 8.11 9.68 -9.93
N LEU A 60 8.23 8.45 -9.44
CA LEU A 60 9.51 7.89 -8.97
C LEU A 60 10.52 7.74 -10.12
N LEU A 61 10.06 7.31 -11.30
CA LEU A 61 10.92 7.20 -12.47
C LEU A 61 11.45 8.56 -12.93
N ARG A 62 10.59 9.60 -13.00
CA ARG A 62 11.02 10.97 -13.31
C ARG A 62 12.07 11.47 -12.31
N LYS A 63 11.87 11.21 -11.02
CA LYS A 63 12.86 11.55 -9.99
C LYS A 63 14.16 10.79 -10.16
N TRP A 64 14.09 9.51 -10.47
CA TRP A 64 15.27 8.67 -10.71
C TRP A 64 16.07 9.15 -11.92
N LEU A 65 15.40 9.64 -12.96
CA LEU A 65 16.01 10.22 -14.16
C LEU A 65 16.37 11.72 -14.01
N HIS A 66 16.28 12.29 -12.83
CA HIS A 66 16.52 13.72 -12.55
C HIS A 66 15.65 14.67 -13.39
N GLN A 67 14.48 14.23 -13.85
CA GLN A 67 13.55 15.07 -14.62
C GLN A 67 12.57 15.85 -13.74
N SER A 68 12.37 15.44 -12.51
CA SER A 68 11.52 16.12 -11.54
C SER A 68 11.86 15.68 -10.12
N ASP A 69 11.92 16.65 -9.19
CA ASP A 69 12.04 16.35 -7.75
C ASP A 69 10.69 16.16 -7.07
N SER A 70 9.59 16.49 -7.75
CA SER A 70 8.25 16.34 -7.21
C SER A 70 7.82 14.87 -7.24
N VAL A 71 7.77 14.27 -6.06
CA VAL A 71 7.20 12.93 -5.85
C VAL A 71 6.10 13.03 -4.83
N GLY A 72 4.96 12.48 -5.19
CA GLY A 72 3.78 12.48 -4.35
C GLY A 72 2.85 13.66 -4.63
N LYS A 73 1.55 13.36 -4.54
CA LYS A 73 0.47 14.33 -4.66
C LYS A 73 -0.52 14.10 -3.53
N ILE A 74 -0.90 15.18 -2.85
CA ILE A 74 -1.98 15.17 -1.86
C ILE A 74 -3.28 15.45 -2.61
N TYR A 75 -4.32 14.70 -2.25
CA TYR A 75 -5.71 14.97 -2.65
C TYR A 75 -6.49 15.24 -1.37
N HIS A 76 -7.13 16.40 -1.32
CA HIS A 76 -8.13 16.71 -0.30
C HIS A 76 -9.52 16.26 -0.76
N TYR A 77 -10.43 16.07 0.17
CA TYR A 77 -11.75 15.53 -0.10
C TYR A 77 -12.47 16.24 -1.27
N ASP A 78 -12.37 17.57 -1.34
CA ASP A 78 -13.01 18.38 -2.38
C ASP A 78 -12.42 18.17 -3.78
N GLU A 79 -11.16 17.74 -3.87
CA GLU A 79 -10.46 17.44 -5.13
C GLU A 79 -10.72 16.02 -5.65
N MET A 80 -11.38 15.16 -4.85
CA MET A 80 -11.69 13.79 -5.22
C MET A 80 -12.95 13.73 -6.10
N SER A 81 -13.07 12.68 -6.91
CA SER A 81 -14.19 12.51 -7.83
C SER A 81 -15.44 11.99 -7.12
N ASP A 82 -16.60 12.53 -7.49
CA ASP A 82 -17.92 12.05 -7.08
C ASP A 82 -18.45 10.92 -7.99
N THR A 83 -17.88 10.79 -9.20
CA THR A 83 -18.35 9.82 -10.20
C THR A 83 -17.79 8.43 -9.91
N ASP A 84 -18.65 7.42 -10.07
CA ASP A 84 -18.22 6.02 -10.02
C ASP A 84 -17.23 5.72 -11.15
N GLY A 85 -16.16 4.99 -10.78
CA GLY A 85 -15.17 4.52 -11.73
C GLY A 85 -13.77 5.10 -11.52
N ASN A 86 -12.80 4.25 -11.78
CA ASN A 86 -11.38 4.58 -11.68
C ASN A 86 -10.97 5.40 -12.90
N LYS A 87 -11.06 6.71 -12.81
CA LYS A 87 -10.56 7.60 -13.85
C LYS A 87 -9.04 7.53 -13.87
N VAL A 88 -8.50 6.82 -14.86
CA VAL A 88 -7.04 6.76 -15.08
C VAL A 88 -6.58 8.16 -15.46
N LEU A 89 -5.67 8.71 -14.68
CA LEU A 89 -5.01 9.96 -15.06
C LEU A 89 -4.09 9.65 -16.25
N SER A 90 -4.40 10.24 -17.42
CA SER A 90 -3.59 10.06 -18.62
C SER A 90 -2.20 10.65 -18.37
N ASP A 91 -1.22 9.80 -18.18
CA ASP A 91 0.19 10.18 -18.21
C ASP A 91 0.66 9.98 -19.65
N ASN A 92 0.82 11.06 -20.41
CA ASN A 92 1.28 11.06 -21.82
C ASN A 92 2.77 10.67 -21.95
N SER A 93 3.31 9.96 -20.98
CA SER A 93 4.71 9.56 -20.97
C SER A 93 4.88 8.10 -21.42
N THR A 94 6.04 7.82 -21.98
CA THR A 94 6.63 6.50 -22.35
C THR A 94 6.43 5.38 -21.29
N VAL A 95 5.85 5.71 -20.13
CA VAL A 95 5.55 4.81 -19.02
C VAL A 95 4.38 3.85 -19.35
N GLY A 96 3.55 4.14 -20.35
CA GLY A 96 2.50 3.23 -20.83
C GLY A 96 3.02 1.89 -21.31
N PHE A 97 4.27 1.83 -21.80
CA PHE A 97 4.93 0.61 -22.18
C PHE A 97 5.38 -0.23 -20.96
N GLY A 98 5.86 0.41 -19.91
CA GLY A 98 6.21 -0.25 -18.64
C GLY A 98 5.00 -0.85 -17.93
N TYR A 99 3.83 -0.21 -18.05
CA TYR A 99 2.58 -0.69 -17.46
C TYR A 99 2.08 -1.99 -18.12
N LYS A 100 2.21 -2.11 -19.46
CA LYS A 100 1.86 -3.33 -20.20
C LYS A 100 2.81 -4.50 -19.88
N LEU A 101 4.09 -4.21 -19.60
CA LEU A 101 5.06 -5.20 -19.15
C LEU A 101 4.85 -5.61 -17.68
N GLY A 102 4.47 -4.66 -16.82
CA GLY A 102 4.16 -4.90 -15.41
C GLY A 102 2.96 -5.81 -15.18
N ALA A 103 2.00 -5.83 -16.11
CA ALA A 103 0.84 -6.73 -16.06
C ALA A 103 1.21 -8.22 -16.15
N LYS A 104 2.43 -8.55 -16.60
CA LYS A 104 2.92 -9.94 -16.72
C LYS A 104 3.59 -10.48 -15.45
N HIS A 105 3.65 -9.71 -14.34
CA HIS A 105 4.28 -10.10 -13.06
C HIS A 105 5.64 -10.81 -13.21
N LEU A 106 6.46 -10.33 -14.14
CA LEU A 106 7.79 -10.91 -14.36
C LEU A 106 8.69 -10.53 -13.18
N PRO A 107 9.40 -11.48 -12.55
CA PRO A 107 10.23 -11.23 -11.37
C PRO A 107 11.28 -10.13 -11.56
N ILE A 108 11.79 -9.98 -12.77
CA ILE A 108 12.75 -8.93 -13.12
C ILE A 108 12.12 -7.53 -13.02
N ILE A 109 10.84 -7.40 -13.39
CA ILE A 109 10.11 -6.13 -13.32
C ILE A 109 9.87 -5.74 -11.86
N GLU A 110 9.55 -6.70 -10.99
CA GLU A 110 9.40 -6.45 -9.56
C GLU A 110 10.74 -6.04 -8.90
N ILE A 111 11.86 -6.55 -9.38
CA ILE A 111 13.18 -6.10 -8.92
C ILE A 111 13.46 -4.67 -9.38
N LEU A 112 13.22 -4.35 -10.65
CA LEU A 112 13.39 -2.99 -11.18
C LEU A 112 12.46 -2.00 -10.45
N ARG A 113 11.22 -2.40 -10.23
CA ARG A 113 10.27 -1.63 -9.43
C ARG A 113 10.78 -1.42 -8.00
N GLY A 114 11.35 -2.46 -7.38
CA GLY A 114 11.99 -2.36 -6.07
C GLY A 114 13.17 -1.37 -6.04
N MET A 115 13.88 -1.17 -7.15
CA MET A 115 14.92 -0.13 -7.27
C MET A 115 14.33 1.28 -7.32
N LEU A 116 13.21 1.47 -8.03
CA LEU A 116 12.49 2.75 -8.05
C LEU A 116 11.90 3.08 -6.68
N TRP A 117 11.37 2.10 -5.99
CA TRP A 117 10.76 2.24 -4.67
C TRP A 117 11.77 2.20 -3.51
N ARG A 118 13.04 2.57 -3.75
CA ARG A 118 13.99 2.78 -2.65
C ARG A 118 13.54 3.98 -1.81
N LYS A 119 13.71 3.86 -0.49
CA LYS A 119 13.31 4.89 0.48
C LYS A 119 13.75 6.30 0.10
N LYS A 120 14.96 6.48 -0.43
CA LYS A 120 15.51 7.78 -0.84
C LYS A 120 14.69 8.51 -1.92
N TYR A 121 13.84 7.79 -2.68
CA TYR A 121 13.03 8.39 -3.74
C TYR A 121 11.61 8.72 -3.27
N TRP A 122 10.95 7.82 -2.53
CA TRP A 122 9.57 8.04 -2.10
C TRP A 122 9.43 8.76 -0.76
N CYS A 123 10.43 8.66 0.14
CA CYS A 123 10.42 9.30 1.45
C CYS A 123 10.89 10.76 1.32
N THR A 124 10.09 11.57 0.64
CA THR A 124 10.36 12.98 0.39
C THR A 124 9.99 13.84 1.60
N GLU A 125 10.52 15.08 1.63
CA GLU A 125 10.15 16.05 2.66
C GLU A 125 8.65 16.33 2.68
N ASN A 126 8.01 16.41 1.50
CA ASN A 126 6.56 16.62 1.40
C ASN A 126 5.76 15.44 2.02
N PHE A 127 6.22 14.20 1.78
CA PHE A 127 5.61 13.03 2.40
C PHE A 127 5.75 13.07 3.92
N LEU A 128 6.93 13.44 4.42
CA LEU A 128 7.18 13.54 5.85
C LEU A 128 6.36 14.65 6.50
N LYS A 129 6.30 15.83 5.89
CA LYS A 129 5.47 16.96 6.37
C LYS A 129 3.98 16.57 6.42
N TRP A 130 3.50 15.88 5.39
CA TRP A 130 2.12 15.39 5.37
C TRP A 130 1.84 14.38 6.49
N LEU A 131 2.74 13.40 6.68
CA LEU A 131 2.62 12.43 7.77
C LEU A 131 2.67 13.10 9.15
N ASP A 132 3.59 14.04 9.35
CA ASP A 132 3.75 14.76 10.62
C ASP A 132 2.56 15.69 10.92
N GLY A 133 1.90 16.20 9.88
CA GLY A 133 0.65 16.95 10.00
C GLY A 133 -0.53 16.06 10.35
N TYR A 134 -0.64 14.88 9.71
CA TYR A 134 -1.74 13.94 9.98
C TYR A 134 -1.59 13.22 11.32
N LYS A 135 -0.37 12.78 11.69
CA LYS A 135 -0.04 12.06 12.94
C LYS A 135 -0.88 10.79 13.12
N PRO A 136 -0.67 9.75 12.31
CA PRO A 136 -1.42 8.51 12.44
C PRO A 136 -1.17 7.84 13.80
N GLU A 137 -2.20 7.19 14.34
CA GLU A 137 -2.16 6.43 15.60
C GLU A 137 -2.21 4.92 15.34
N CYS A 138 -2.60 4.51 14.12
CA CYS A 138 -2.64 3.12 13.69
C CYS A 138 -2.48 3.04 12.17
N ILE A 139 -1.91 1.95 11.68
CA ILE A 139 -1.82 1.65 10.25
C ILE A 139 -2.77 0.51 9.92
N VAL A 140 -3.62 0.69 8.90
CA VAL A 140 -4.34 -0.41 8.24
C VAL A 140 -3.61 -0.73 6.93
N TYR A 141 -2.92 -1.86 6.93
CA TYR A 141 -2.12 -2.31 5.81
C TYR A 141 -2.87 -3.37 5.01
N ASN A 142 -3.29 -3.06 3.79
CA ASN A 142 -3.86 -4.05 2.88
C ASN A 142 -2.73 -4.92 2.32
N PHE A 143 -2.65 -6.15 2.83
CA PHE A 143 -1.57 -7.09 2.50
C PHE A 143 -1.56 -7.41 1.00
N SER A 144 -0.44 -7.17 0.38
CA SER A 144 -0.28 -7.32 -1.06
C SER A 144 1.09 -7.88 -1.43
N ASN A 145 1.23 -8.37 -2.66
CA ASN A 145 2.49 -8.92 -3.17
C ASN A 145 3.49 -7.83 -3.63
N HIS A 146 3.41 -6.62 -3.04
CA HIS A 146 4.30 -5.51 -3.37
C HIS A 146 5.24 -5.17 -2.21
N LEU A 147 6.56 -5.21 -2.47
CA LEU A 147 7.57 -4.94 -1.44
C LEU A 147 7.47 -3.53 -0.85
N PHE A 148 7.15 -2.55 -1.69
CA PHE A 148 7.15 -1.14 -1.28
C PHE A 148 6.02 -0.79 -0.29
N THR A 149 4.86 -1.43 -0.40
CA THR A 149 3.75 -1.20 0.54
C THR A 149 4.11 -1.65 1.96
N GLN A 150 4.81 -2.79 2.07
CA GLN A 150 5.35 -3.29 3.34
C GLN A 150 6.42 -2.34 3.90
N GLN A 151 7.32 -1.84 3.02
CA GLN A 151 8.37 -0.90 3.43
C GLN A 151 7.78 0.42 3.94
N ILE A 152 6.73 0.95 3.30
CA ILE A 152 6.04 2.16 3.76
C ILE A 152 5.37 1.89 5.11
N ALA A 153 4.66 0.76 5.27
CA ALA A 153 4.00 0.40 6.52
C ALA A 153 5.01 0.31 7.68
N LEU A 154 6.10 -0.43 7.49
CA LEU A 154 7.18 -0.54 8.48
C LEU A 154 7.83 0.80 8.81
N PHE A 155 8.04 1.64 7.79
CA PHE A 155 8.63 2.96 8.00
C PHE A 155 7.73 3.85 8.87
N VAL A 156 6.44 3.91 8.55
CA VAL A 156 5.48 4.74 9.29
C VAL A 156 5.27 4.20 10.70
N ALA A 157 5.11 2.88 10.86
CA ALA A 157 4.98 2.24 12.16
C ALA A 157 6.16 2.56 13.07
N LYS A 158 7.38 2.46 12.53
CA LYS A 158 8.60 2.80 13.27
C LYS A 158 8.71 4.29 13.60
N ARG A 159 8.33 5.18 12.66
CA ARG A 159 8.44 6.63 12.85
C ARG A 159 7.56 7.13 13.99
N PHE A 160 6.32 6.63 14.06
CA PHE A 160 5.32 7.07 15.05
C PHE A 160 5.18 6.11 16.24
N ASN A 161 5.89 4.98 16.24
CA ASN A 161 5.79 3.91 17.22
C ASN A 161 4.33 3.42 17.39
N ILE A 162 3.66 3.13 16.27
CA ILE A 162 2.24 2.77 16.22
C ILE A 162 2.03 1.34 15.70
N PRO A 163 0.90 0.68 16.06
CA PRO A 163 0.58 -0.66 15.60
C PRO A 163 0.20 -0.71 14.12
N ILE A 164 0.38 -1.91 13.54
CA ILE A 164 -0.10 -2.27 12.20
C ILE A 164 -1.26 -3.24 12.35
N VAL A 165 -2.36 -2.99 11.64
CA VAL A 165 -3.43 -3.95 11.40
C VAL A 165 -3.30 -4.44 9.95
N ALA A 166 -2.86 -5.67 9.76
CA ALA A 166 -2.71 -6.27 8.45
C ALA A 166 -4.03 -6.90 7.99
N VAL A 167 -4.59 -6.43 6.88
CA VAL A 167 -5.78 -7.02 6.24
C VAL A 167 -5.31 -8.02 5.19
N ILE A 168 -5.47 -9.32 5.46
CA ILE A 168 -4.93 -10.41 4.66
C ILE A 168 -6.07 -11.12 3.94
N GLY A 169 -6.28 -10.77 2.66
CA GLY A 169 -7.27 -11.38 1.79
C GLY A 169 -6.74 -12.62 1.06
N ASP A 170 -5.46 -12.59 0.66
CA ASP A 170 -4.83 -13.63 -0.14
C ASP A 170 -3.57 -14.20 0.55
N ASP A 171 -3.33 -15.49 0.33
CA ASP A 171 -2.15 -16.17 0.87
C ASP A 171 -0.90 -15.95 0.00
N TYR A 172 -0.34 -14.73 0.05
CA TYR A 172 0.90 -14.43 -0.68
C TYR A 172 2.16 -15.02 -0.02
N TYR A 173 2.17 -15.24 1.28
CA TYR A 173 3.38 -15.68 1.99
C TYR A 173 3.70 -17.15 1.74
N PHE A 174 2.69 -18.03 1.81
CA PHE A 174 2.88 -19.47 1.67
C PHE A 174 2.65 -19.98 0.23
N ASN A 175 2.13 -19.13 -0.65
CA ASN A 175 1.87 -19.49 -2.05
C ASN A 175 3.16 -19.40 -2.88
N ASP A 176 4.11 -20.29 -2.61
CA ASP A 176 5.35 -20.42 -3.38
C ASP A 176 5.13 -21.31 -4.60
N ARG A 177 5.67 -20.89 -5.72
CA ARG A 177 5.80 -21.72 -6.91
C ARG A 177 7.26 -22.19 -7.04
N PHE A 178 7.48 -23.39 -7.55
CA PHE A 178 8.81 -23.83 -7.91
C PHE A 178 9.37 -22.95 -9.04
N SER A 179 10.55 -22.41 -8.85
CA SER A 179 11.24 -21.60 -9.86
C SER A 179 12.75 -21.64 -9.63
N LEU A 180 13.50 -21.83 -10.70
CA LEU A 180 14.96 -21.72 -10.73
C LEU A 180 15.43 -20.29 -11.10
N SER A 181 14.51 -19.35 -11.30
CA SER A 181 14.85 -17.96 -11.63
C SER A 181 15.49 -17.26 -10.42
N PRO A 182 16.76 -16.81 -10.51
CA PRO A 182 17.41 -16.07 -9.43
C PRO A 182 16.63 -14.80 -9.04
N ALA A 183 16.02 -14.15 -10.03
CA ALA A 183 15.19 -12.98 -9.81
C ALA A 183 13.95 -13.30 -8.96
N TYR A 184 13.27 -14.42 -9.24
CA TYR A 184 12.13 -14.86 -8.45
C TYR A 184 12.55 -15.22 -7.02
N LEU A 185 13.64 -15.97 -6.86
CA LEU A 185 14.13 -16.37 -5.54
C LEU A 185 14.53 -15.15 -4.68
N TYR A 186 15.21 -14.18 -5.28
CA TYR A 186 15.54 -12.92 -4.61
C TYR A 186 14.30 -12.13 -4.20
N PHE A 187 13.32 -11.98 -5.11
CA PHE A 187 12.05 -11.32 -4.81
C PHE A 187 11.34 -12.02 -3.63
N ARG A 188 11.20 -13.35 -3.69
CA ARG A 188 10.55 -14.14 -2.64
C ARG A 188 11.25 -14.01 -1.28
N TYR A 189 12.57 -14.08 -1.28
CA TYR A 189 13.35 -13.86 -0.06
C TYR A 189 13.06 -12.49 0.55
N LYS A 190 13.11 -11.44 -0.24
CA LYS A 190 12.83 -10.07 0.21
C LYS A 190 11.39 -9.92 0.69
N PHE A 191 10.45 -10.49 -0.05
CA PHE A 191 9.03 -10.45 0.31
C PHE A 191 8.78 -11.12 1.67
N LYS A 192 9.26 -12.36 1.84
CA LYS A 192 9.11 -13.10 3.11
C LYS A 192 9.73 -12.35 4.27
N LYS A 193 10.96 -11.87 4.11
CA LYS A 193 11.65 -11.10 5.16
C LYS A 193 10.87 -9.84 5.59
N LEU A 194 10.31 -9.10 4.64
CA LEU A 194 9.50 -7.92 4.97
C LEU A 194 8.17 -8.32 5.62
N THR A 195 7.51 -9.37 5.13
CA THR A 195 6.28 -9.89 5.73
C THR A 195 6.51 -10.33 7.18
N GLU A 196 7.60 -11.04 7.44
CA GLU A 196 7.99 -11.44 8.79
C GLU A 196 8.18 -10.22 9.69
N GLN A 197 8.85 -9.18 9.21
CA GLN A 197 9.02 -7.94 9.98
C GLN A 197 7.69 -7.23 10.28
N VAL A 198 6.75 -7.23 9.32
CA VAL A 198 5.40 -6.66 9.54
C VAL A 198 4.64 -7.46 10.58
N LEU A 199 4.61 -8.79 10.44
CA LEU A 199 3.75 -9.66 11.25
C LEU A 199 4.33 -10.02 12.61
N SER A 200 5.66 -9.98 12.78
CA SER A 200 6.34 -10.25 14.08
C SER A 200 6.45 -9.01 14.97
N GLY A 201 6.09 -7.83 14.47
CA GLY A 201 6.12 -6.59 15.23
C GLY A 201 4.86 -6.35 16.06
N ASN A 202 4.59 -5.09 16.38
CA ASN A 202 3.33 -4.68 17.00
C ASN A 202 2.22 -4.73 15.92
N CYS A 203 1.78 -5.95 15.59
CA CYS A 203 0.84 -6.24 14.51
C CYS A 203 -0.35 -7.06 15.00
N SER A 204 -1.53 -6.68 14.55
CA SER A 204 -2.74 -7.50 14.56
C SER A 204 -3.13 -7.83 13.13
N ALA A 205 -3.89 -8.91 12.91
CA ALA A 205 -4.32 -9.30 11.57
C ALA A 205 -5.83 -9.52 11.49
N VAL A 206 -6.37 -9.21 10.31
CA VAL A 206 -7.76 -9.45 9.92
C VAL A 206 -7.73 -10.28 8.64
N TYR A 207 -8.51 -11.35 8.59
CA TYR A 207 -8.49 -12.32 7.50
C TYR A 207 -9.85 -12.44 6.79
N CYS A 208 -9.85 -12.76 5.50
CA CYS A 208 -11.07 -13.04 4.74
C CYS A 208 -11.54 -14.50 4.88
N SER A 209 -10.74 -15.40 5.47
CA SER A 209 -11.11 -16.81 5.68
C SER A 209 -10.41 -17.43 6.87
N ASP A 210 -11.08 -18.37 7.53
CA ASP A 210 -10.54 -19.10 8.67
C ASP A 210 -9.29 -19.91 8.30
N LYS A 211 -9.25 -20.48 7.11
CA LYS A 211 -8.10 -21.26 6.64
C LYS A 211 -6.82 -20.44 6.57
N ILE A 212 -6.91 -19.19 6.08
CA ILE A 212 -5.77 -18.26 6.05
C ILE A 212 -5.43 -17.84 7.47
N ARG A 213 -6.43 -17.48 8.29
CA ARG A 213 -6.24 -17.12 9.69
C ARG A 213 -5.46 -18.17 10.45
N ASP A 214 -5.93 -19.42 10.42
CA ASP A 214 -5.31 -20.49 11.21
C ASP A 214 -3.87 -20.74 10.78
N LYS A 215 -3.60 -20.71 9.48
CA LYS A 215 -2.25 -20.87 8.93
C LYS A 215 -1.30 -19.78 9.37
N TYR A 216 -1.71 -18.50 9.26
CA TYR A 216 -0.87 -17.35 9.63
C TYR A 216 -0.74 -17.21 11.14
N ASN A 217 -1.83 -17.35 11.89
CA ASN A 217 -1.79 -17.28 13.36
C ASN A 217 -0.85 -18.33 13.94
N ASN A 218 -0.95 -19.58 13.47
CA ASN A 218 -0.09 -20.67 13.94
C ASN A 218 1.38 -20.45 13.59
N PHE A 219 1.67 -19.91 12.41
CA PHE A 219 3.06 -19.72 11.95
C PHE A 219 3.72 -18.49 12.59
N PHE A 220 3.00 -17.37 12.66
CA PHE A 220 3.55 -16.10 13.14
C PHE A 220 3.27 -15.83 14.63
N GLY A 221 2.49 -16.67 15.31
CA GLY A 221 2.12 -16.45 16.71
C GLY A 221 1.22 -15.23 16.92
N ILE A 222 0.43 -14.83 15.88
CA ILE A 222 -0.50 -13.71 15.95
C ILE A 222 -1.89 -14.19 16.39
N ASN A 223 -2.67 -13.28 16.98
CA ASN A 223 -4.07 -13.54 17.34
C ASN A 223 -5.00 -12.71 16.46
N GLY A 224 -4.99 -12.99 15.16
CA GLY A 224 -5.86 -12.32 14.20
C GLY A 224 -7.24 -12.97 14.12
N LYS A 225 -8.22 -12.22 13.60
CA LYS A 225 -9.63 -12.63 13.48
C LYS A 225 -10.07 -12.69 12.02
N THR A 226 -11.08 -13.51 11.74
CA THR A 226 -11.79 -13.52 10.44
C THR A 226 -12.96 -12.55 10.49
N VAL A 227 -13.21 -11.85 9.38
CA VAL A 227 -14.33 -10.92 9.17
C VAL A 227 -15.12 -11.35 7.95
#